data_f7e2f51e28938739d406752e802dd502
#
_entry.id   f7e2f51e28938739d406752e802dd502
#
_cell.length_a   1.000
_cell.length_b   1.000
_cell.length_c   1.000
_cell.angle_alpha   90.00
_cell.angle_beta   90.00
_cell.angle_gamma   90.00
#
_symmetry.space_group_name_H-M   'P 1'
#
loop_
_entity.id
_entity.type
_entity.pdbx_description
1 polymer ?
#
loop_
_entity_poly.entity_id
_entity_poly.type
_entity_poly.pdbx_seq_one_letter_code
_entity_poly.pdbx_strand_id
1 'polypeptide(L)'
;MAEIHVLDKHTAELIAAGEVVERPASVVKELLENSIDAGASQITVSIESGGVRLIEISDNGTGIEAKYIPTAFIRHATSKIRTEDDLTSIHTLGFRGEALASIASVARVEVLTRTEADECASLYRIEGGEEQPIEPGARGVGTTIRVCDLFFNTPARMKFLKKDSSEGTFVADIMGHVALSHPEVSFKFIREGKLQYVTPGDGQLRSAAYAVLGREFSRDLVEVDNLSLIHI
;
A
#
# COMPACT_ATOMS: atom_id res chain seq x y z
N MET A 1 -34.83 25.87 -6.75
CA MET A 1 -34.45 24.87 -5.72
C MET A 1 -33.43 23.95 -6.33
N ALA A 2 -32.39 23.58 -5.62
CA ALA A 2 -31.44 22.57 -6.12
C ALA A 2 -32.16 21.21 -6.14
N GLU A 3 -32.10 20.52 -7.27
CA GLU A 3 -32.64 19.16 -7.39
C GLU A 3 -31.62 18.17 -6.81
N ILE A 4 -32.13 17.20 -6.06
CA ILE A 4 -31.35 16.10 -5.50
C ILE A 4 -31.55 14.89 -6.40
N HIS A 5 -30.43 14.34 -6.94
CA HIS A 5 -30.46 13.13 -7.76
C HIS A 5 -29.42 12.11 -7.28
N VAL A 6 -29.70 10.85 -7.56
CA VAL A 6 -28.76 9.76 -7.31
C VAL A 6 -27.67 9.81 -8.35
N LEU A 7 -26.42 9.79 -7.91
CA LEU A 7 -25.26 9.75 -8.81
C LEU A 7 -25.17 8.39 -9.52
N ASP A 8 -24.63 8.40 -10.73
CA ASP A 8 -24.25 7.15 -11.39
C ASP A 8 -23.12 6.45 -10.62
N LYS A 9 -23.00 5.14 -10.85
CA LYS A 9 -22.04 4.28 -10.11
C LYS A 9 -20.60 4.78 -10.24
N HIS A 10 -20.17 5.15 -11.44
CA HIS A 10 -18.80 5.60 -11.69
C HIS A 10 -18.48 6.90 -10.92
N THR A 11 -19.37 7.88 -10.99
CA THR A 11 -19.22 9.14 -10.25
C THR A 11 -19.21 8.92 -8.73
N ALA A 12 -20.09 8.03 -8.22
CA ALA A 12 -20.10 7.68 -6.80
C ALA A 12 -18.80 6.99 -6.36
N GLU A 13 -18.26 6.11 -7.18
CA GLU A 13 -16.98 5.45 -6.93
C GLU A 13 -15.79 6.42 -6.92
N LEU A 14 -15.77 7.38 -7.83
CA LEU A 14 -14.74 8.43 -7.84
C LEU A 14 -14.81 9.31 -6.60
N ILE A 15 -16.00 9.67 -6.12
CA ILE A 15 -16.16 10.47 -4.89
C ILE A 15 -15.65 9.68 -3.67
N ALA A 16 -16.14 8.45 -3.50
CA ALA A 16 -15.76 7.60 -2.37
C ALA A 16 -14.27 7.21 -2.38
N ALA A 17 -13.66 7.04 -3.57
CA ALA A 17 -12.21 6.86 -3.66
C ALA A 17 -11.44 8.04 -3.06
N GLY A 18 -12.03 9.24 -3.01
CA GLY A 18 -11.43 10.42 -2.40
C GLY A 18 -11.30 10.38 -0.89
N GLU A 19 -12.12 9.58 -0.25
CA GLU A 19 -12.07 9.40 1.21
C GLU A 19 -10.95 8.42 1.62
N VAL A 20 -10.57 7.52 0.71
CA VAL A 20 -9.53 6.50 0.94
C VAL A 20 -8.18 6.93 0.35
N VAL A 21 -8.21 7.50 -0.86
CA VAL A 21 -7.00 7.88 -1.61
C VAL A 21 -6.94 9.40 -1.74
N GLU A 22 -6.33 10.06 -0.77
CA GLU A 22 -6.12 11.51 -0.79
C GLU A 22 -4.83 11.92 -1.52
N ARG A 23 -3.79 11.11 -1.40
CA ARG A 23 -2.43 11.36 -1.90
C ARG A 23 -1.62 10.08 -2.08
N PRO A 24 -0.43 10.14 -2.74
CA PRO A 24 0.46 8.99 -2.89
C PRO A 24 0.77 8.25 -1.58
N ALA A 25 1.01 8.97 -0.49
CA ALA A 25 1.31 8.39 0.81
C ALA A 25 0.16 7.50 1.36
N SER A 26 -1.10 7.85 1.08
CA SER A 26 -2.26 7.00 1.45
C SER A 26 -2.23 5.67 0.68
N VAL A 27 -1.92 5.72 -0.63
CA VAL A 27 -1.79 4.50 -1.45
C VAL A 27 -0.67 3.60 -0.92
N VAL A 28 0.50 4.18 -0.66
CA VAL A 28 1.65 3.42 -0.13
C VAL A 28 1.30 2.78 1.20
N LYS A 29 0.65 3.50 2.11
CA LYS A 29 0.23 2.98 3.41
C LYS A 29 -0.66 1.74 3.25
N GLU A 30 -1.75 1.85 2.47
CA GLU A 30 -2.70 0.75 2.28
C GLU A 30 -2.05 -0.49 1.64
N LEU A 31 -1.17 -0.30 0.65
CA LEU A 31 -0.50 -1.41 0.00
C LEU A 31 0.57 -2.06 0.89
N LEU A 32 1.27 -1.28 1.73
CA LEU A 32 2.19 -1.82 2.73
C LEU A 32 1.46 -2.67 3.78
N GLU A 33 0.34 -2.18 4.30
CA GLU A 33 -0.50 -2.92 5.25
C GLU A 33 -0.97 -4.24 4.66
N ASN A 34 -1.35 -4.25 3.37
CA ASN A 34 -1.72 -5.48 2.68
C ASN A 34 -0.55 -6.45 2.53
N SER A 35 0.66 -5.98 2.24
CA SER A 35 1.85 -6.83 2.14
C SER A 35 2.25 -7.43 3.50
N ILE A 36 2.15 -6.65 4.58
CA ILE A 36 2.41 -7.13 5.95
C ILE A 36 1.35 -8.17 6.34
N ASP A 37 0.06 -7.90 6.10
CA ASP A 37 -1.05 -8.82 6.36
C ASP A 37 -0.93 -10.13 5.55
N ALA A 38 -0.28 -10.10 4.37
CA ALA A 38 0.05 -11.27 3.57
C ALA A 38 1.27 -12.06 4.12
N GLY A 39 1.81 -11.67 5.28
CA GLY A 39 2.95 -12.33 5.92
C GLY A 39 4.27 -12.11 5.21
N ALA A 40 4.43 -11.00 4.50
CA ALA A 40 5.68 -10.68 3.84
C ALA A 40 6.81 -10.43 4.85
N SER A 41 7.96 -11.03 4.62
CA SER A 41 9.20 -10.75 5.37
C SER A 41 10.13 -9.77 4.64
N GLN A 42 9.87 -9.50 3.36
CA GLN A 42 10.62 -8.56 2.54
C GLN A 42 9.66 -7.76 1.67
N ILE A 43 9.75 -6.44 1.76
CA ILE A 43 8.93 -5.50 0.99
C ILE A 43 9.83 -4.45 0.34
N THR A 44 9.73 -4.32 -0.97
CA THR A 44 10.40 -3.26 -1.73
C THR A 44 9.38 -2.23 -2.18
N VAL A 45 9.63 -0.97 -1.90
CA VAL A 45 8.81 0.16 -2.36
C VAL A 45 9.65 1.07 -3.24
N SER A 46 9.13 1.37 -4.42
CA SER A 46 9.73 2.32 -5.37
C SER A 46 8.71 3.38 -5.76
N ILE A 47 9.12 4.65 -5.74
CA ILE A 47 8.26 5.75 -6.18
C ILE A 47 8.98 6.67 -7.16
N GLU A 48 8.19 7.25 -8.07
CA GLU A 48 8.65 8.27 -9.02
C GLU A 48 7.66 9.43 -9.08
N SER A 49 8.17 10.65 -9.28
CA SER A 49 7.41 11.90 -9.22
C SER A 49 6.57 12.01 -7.95
N GLY A 50 7.23 11.74 -6.81
CA GLY A 50 6.57 11.76 -5.50
C GLY A 50 5.49 10.69 -5.30
N GLY A 51 5.40 9.69 -6.18
CA GLY A 51 4.40 8.64 -6.20
C GLY A 51 3.19 8.92 -7.12
N VAL A 52 3.21 10.02 -7.85
CA VAL A 52 2.14 10.34 -8.83
C VAL A 52 2.31 9.53 -10.11
N ARG A 53 3.54 9.48 -10.64
CA ARG A 53 3.84 8.73 -11.86
C ARG A 53 3.89 7.22 -11.63
N LEU A 54 4.52 6.80 -10.54
CA LEU A 54 4.67 5.40 -10.19
C LEU A 54 4.75 5.23 -8.68
N ILE A 55 3.97 4.26 -8.19
CA ILE A 55 4.19 3.57 -6.92
C ILE A 55 4.29 2.09 -7.26
N GLU A 56 5.41 1.47 -6.95
CA GLU A 56 5.60 0.02 -7.08
C GLU A 56 5.88 -0.56 -5.70
N ILE A 57 5.08 -1.54 -5.29
CA ILE A 57 5.29 -2.31 -4.07
C ILE A 57 5.39 -3.77 -4.44
N SER A 58 6.50 -4.39 -4.05
CA SER A 58 6.77 -5.81 -4.29
C SER A 58 7.11 -6.49 -2.97
N ASP A 59 6.39 -7.56 -2.68
CA ASP A 59 6.52 -8.37 -1.47
C ASP A 59 6.79 -9.85 -1.79
N ASN A 60 7.20 -10.60 -0.77
CA ASN A 60 7.35 -12.05 -0.79
C ASN A 60 6.30 -12.77 0.08
N GLY A 61 5.14 -12.16 0.27
CA GLY A 61 4.03 -12.74 1.03
C GLY A 61 3.37 -13.93 0.32
N THR A 62 2.19 -14.33 0.80
CA THR A 62 1.49 -15.53 0.30
C THR A 62 1.01 -15.44 -1.14
N GLY A 63 0.95 -14.23 -1.73
CA GLY A 63 0.35 -14.01 -3.05
C GLY A 63 -1.18 -14.02 -3.02
N ILE A 64 -1.78 -13.86 -4.21
CA ILE A 64 -3.23 -13.87 -4.42
C ILE A 64 -3.55 -14.93 -5.47
N GLU A 65 -4.43 -15.89 -5.14
CA GLU A 65 -4.89 -16.89 -6.12
C GLU A 65 -5.59 -16.21 -7.30
N ALA A 66 -5.31 -16.65 -8.53
CA ALA A 66 -5.84 -16.05 -9.76
C ALA A 66 -7.36 -15.80 -9.73
N LYS A 67 -8.13 -16.74 -9.19
CA LYS A 67 -9.60 -16.65 -9.10
C LYS A 67 -10.10 -15.50 -8.21
N TYR A 68 -9.27 -15.04 -7.25
CA TYR A 68 -9.63 -13.98 -6.31
C TYR A 68 -9.10 -12.59 -6.73
N ILE A 69 -8.24 -12.50 -7.76
CA ILE A 69 -7.67 -11.22 -8.19
C ILE A 69 -8.76 -10.20 -8.56
N PRO A 70 -9.74 -10.51 -9.45
CA PRO A 70 -10.79 -9.56 -9.76
C PRO A 70 -11.63 -9.18 -8.55
N THR A 71 -11.93 -10.17 -7.68
CA THR A 71 -12.71 -9.95 -6.46
C THR A 71 -12.01 -8.96 -5.50
N ALA A 72 -10.68 -8.98 -5.42
CA ALA A 72 -9.92 -8.08 -4.57
C ALA A 72 -10.08 -6.59 -4.95
N PHE A 73 -10.54 -6.30 -6.17
CA PHE A 73 -10.85 -4.95 -6.68
C PHE A 73 -12.34 -4.59 -6.59
N ILE A 74 -13.18 -5.45 -6.02
CA ILE A 74 -14.57 -5.13 -5.72
C ILE A 74 -14.64 -4.46 -4.34
N ARG A 75 -15.44 -3.39 -4.22
CA ARG A 75 -15.67 -2.73 -2.93
C ARG A 75 -16.28 -3.68 -1.92
N HIS A 76 -15.87 -3.54 -0.67
CA HIS A 76 -16.31 -4.37 0.46
C HIS A 76 -15.91 -5.84 0.33
N ALA A 77 -15.02 -6.18 -0.61
CA ALA A 77 -14.44 -7.51 -0.70
C ALA A 77 -13.18 -7.58 0.15
N THR A 78 -13.19 -8.45 1.14
CA THR A 78 -12.07 -8.65 2.06
C THR A 78 -11.97 -10.11 2.48
N SER A 79 -10.74 -10.59 2.66
CA SER A 79 -10.46 -11.90 3.24
C SER A 79 -10.32 -11.85 4.77
N LYS A 80 -10.33 -10.65 5.37
CA LYS A 80 -9.86 -10.39 6.75
C LYS A 80 -11.00 -10.43 7.78
N ILE A 81 -12.23 -10.12 7.38
CA ILE A 81 -13.43 -10.18 8.23
C ILE A 81 -14.56 -10.86 7.46
N ARG A 82 -15.45 -11.57 8.16
CA ARG A 82 -16.62 -12.25 7.57
C ARG A 82 -17.91 -11.94 8.30
N THR A 83 -17.83 -11.67 9.60
CA THR A 83 -18.98 -11.46 10.47
C THR A 83 -18.83 -10.17 11.26
N GLU A 84 -19.92 -9.71 11.87
CA GLU A 84 -19.92 -8.55 12.76
C GLU A 84 -19.04 -8.80 14.01
N ASP A 85 -18.98 -10.03 14.48
CA ASP A 85 -18.16 -10.40 15.63
C ASP A 85 -16.66 -10.23 15.36
N ASP A 86 -16.21 -10.42 14.10
CA ASP A 86 -14.81 -10.20 13.71
C ASP A 86 -14.38 -8.73 13.90
N LEU A 87 -15.33 -7.77 13.89
CA LEU A 87 -15.05 -6.35 14.12
C LEU A 87 -14.61 -6.06 15.56
N THR A 88 -14.95 -6.93 16.50
CA THR A 88 -14.55 -6.77 17.91
C THR A 88 -13.12 -7.25 18.19
N SER A 89 -12.52 -8.02 17.25
CA SER A 89 -11.20 -8.65 17.38
C SER A 89 -10.40 -8.59 16.09
N ILE A 90 -10.17 -7.37 15.58
CA ILE A 90 -9.38 -7.18 14.36
C ILE A 90 -7.90 -7.40 14.66
N HIS A 91 -7.27 -8.36 13.99
CA HIS A 91 -5.85 -8.68 14.08
C HIS A 91 -5.03 -8.25 12.87
N THR A 92 -5.68 -7.68 11.85
CA THR A 92 -5.06 -7.20 10.61
C THR A 92 -4.97 -5.68 10.58
N LEU A 93 -3.99 -5.14 9.87
CA LEU A 93 -3.81 -3.70 9.73
C LEU A 93 -4.91 -3.07 8.84
N GLY A 94 -5.32 -3.76 7.78
CA GLY A 94 -6.44 -3.38 6.92
C GLY A 94 -7.61 -4.36 7.06
N PHE A 95 -8.86 -3.89 6.93
CA PHE A 95 -10.06 -4.76 7.02
C PHE A 95 -11.25 -4.31 6.16
N ARG A 96 -11.26 -3.07 5.65
CA ARG A 96 -12.43 -2.45 5.01
C ARG A 96 -12.75 -2.99 3.61
N GLY A 97 -11.79 -3.59 2.91
CA GLY A 97 -11.97 -4.08 1.54
C GLY A 97 -12.27 -2.98 0.52
N GLU A 98 -11.73 -1.77 0.71
CA GLU A 98 -12.01 -0.63 -0.15
C GLU A 98 -10.76 -0.06 -0.84
N ALA A 99 -9.57 -0.34 -0.31
CA ALA A 99 -8.33 0.29 -0.76
C ALA A 99 -8.02 0.00 -2.23
N LEU A 100 -7.97 -1.27 -2.63
CA LEU A 100 -7.62 -1.65 -4.00
C LEU A 100 -8.65 -1.13 -5.02
N ALA A 101 -9.95 -1.25 -4.72
CA ALA A 101 -11.02 -0.71 -5.56
C ALA A 101 -10.91 0.81 -5.72
N SER A 102 -10.64 1.52 -4.62
CA SER A 102 -10.47 2.98 -4.63
C SER A 102 -9.23 3.42 -5.41
N ILE A 103 -8.11 2.73 -5.26
CA ILE A 103 -6.88 3.00 -6.01
C ILE A 103 -7.11 2.77 -7.50
N ALA A 104 -7.72 1.63 -7.88
CA ALA A 104 -7.98 1.27 -9.26
C ALA A 104 -8.94 2.22 -9.97
N SER A 105 -9.86 2.85 -9.25
CA SER A 105 -10.80 3.82 -9.84
C SER A 105 -10.12 5.14 -10.25
N VAL A 106 -8.95 5.47 -9.67
CA VAL A 106 -8.26 6.76 -9.90
C VAL A 106 -6.84 6.61 -10.47
N ALA A 107 -6.44 5.40 -10.82
CA ALA A 107 -5.11 5.10 -11.32
C ALA A 107 -5.13 3.97 -12.36
N ARG A 108 -3.99 3.72 -13.01
CA ARG A 108 -3.71 2.51 -13.77
C ARG A 108 -2.97 1.56 -12.86
N VAL A 109 -3.57 0.40 -12.62
CA VAL A 109 -3.01 -0.60 -11.70
C VAL A 109 -2.63 -1.87 -12.44
N GLU A 110 -1.43 -2.35 -12.19
CA GLU A 110 -0.95 -3.67 -12.61
C GLU A 110 -0.63 -4.51 -11.39
N VAL A 111 -1.16 -5.72 -11.35
CA VAL A 111 -0.90 -6.71 -10.30
C VAL A 111 -0.22 -7.91 -10.92
N LEU A 112 0.96 -8.24 -10.45
CA LEU A 112 1.65 -9.47 -10.78
C LEU A 112 1.79 -10.28 -9.49
N THR A 113 1.10 -11.42 -9.39
CA THR A 113 1.05 -12.20 -8.17
C THR A 113 1.19 -13.70 -8.44
N ARG A 114 1.70 -14.43 -7.45
CA ARG A 114 1.83 -15.88 -7.49
C ARG A 114 1.74 -16.42 -6.07
N THR A 115 0.94 -17.47 -5.89
CA THR A 115 0.93 -18.28 -4.67
C THR A 115 1.88 -19.47 -4.79
N GLU A 116 2.14 -20.16 -3.68
CA GLU A 116 3.00 -21.35 -3.70
C GLU A 116 2.37 -22.51 -4.51
N ALA A 117 1.02 -22.55 -4.60
CA ALA A 117 0.28 -23.57 -5.33
C ALA A 117 0.24 -23.33 -6.84
N ASP A 118 0.56 -22.11 -7.30
CA ASP A 118 0.46 -21.76 -8.72
C ASP A 118 1.74 -22.16 -9.48
N GLU A 119 1.59 -22.72 -10.67
CA GLU A 119 2.72 -23.06 -11.56
C GLU A 119 3.34 -21.80 -12.18
N CYS A 120 2.53 -20.80 -12.51
CA CYS A 120 2.96 -19.51 -13.08
C CYS A 120 2.29 -18.34 -12.35
N ALA A 121 2.87 -17.15 -12.48
CA ALA A 121 2.26 -15.94 -11.96
C ALA A 121 1.08 -15.49 -12.81
N SER A 122 0.16 -14.77 -12.19
CA SER A 122 -0.97 -14.11 -12.84
C SER A 122 -0.68 -12.62 -12.94
N LEU A 123 -0.84 -12.07 -14.15
CA LEU A 123 -0.75 -10.65 -14.45
C LEU A 123 -2.16 -10.12 -14.70
N TYR A 124 -2.56 -9.12 -13.96
CA TYR A 124 -3.87 -8.48 -14.08
C TYR A 124 -3.71 -6.97 -14.16
N ARG A 125 -4.50 -6.34 -15.02
CA ARG A 125 -4.49 -4.88 -15.21
C ARG A 125 -5.89 -4.32 -15.09
N ILE A 126 -5.98 -3.15 -14.47
CA ILE A 126 -7.22 -2.39 -14.34
C ILE A 126 -6.90 -0.89 -14.50
N GLU A 127 -7.67 -0.19 -15.30
CA GLU A 127 -7.46 1.22 -15.62
C GLU A 127 -8.73 2.01 -15.38
N GLY A 128 -8.73 2.92 -14.39
CA GLY A 128 -9.89 3.73 -14.04
C GLY A 128 -11.13 2.91 -13.70
N GLY A 129 -10.95 1.68 -13.18
CA GLY A 129 -12.01 0.74 -12.87
C GLY A 129 -12.40 -0.22 -14.02
N GLU A 130 -11.79 -0.10 -15.20
CA GLU A 130 -12.00 -1.02 -16.34
C GLU A 130 -10.99 -2.16 -16.27
N GLU A 131 -11.48 -3.39 -16.13
CA GLU A 131 -10.70 -4.61 -15.95
C GLU A 131 -10.24 -5.19 -17.29
N GLN A 132 -9.01 -5.73 -17.33
CA GLN A 132 -8.49 -6.52 -18.45
C GLN A 132 -8.42 -8.01 -18.06
N PRO A 133 -8.43 -8.93 -19.05
CA PRO A 133 -8.27 -10.35 -18.79
C PRO A 133 -6.96 -10.66 -18.05
N ILE A 134 -6.99 -11.67 -17.19
CA ILE A 134 -5.78 -12.17 -16.53
C ILE A 134 -4.89 -12.85 -17.57
N GLU A 135 -3.62 -12.48 -17.58
CA GLU A 135 -2.58 -13.03 -18.44
C GLU A 135 -1.57 -13.82 -17.58
N PRO A 136 -0.90 -14.84 -18.17
CA PRO A 136 0.22 -15.47 -17.48
C PRO A 136 1.39 -14.50 -17.34
N GLY A 137 2.05 -14.55 -16.18
CA GLY A 137 3.22 -13.75 -15.85
C GLY A 137 4.35 -14.60 -15.26
N ALA A 138 5.45 -13.96 -14.92
CA ALA A 138 6.61 -14.62 -14.33
C ALA A 138 7.11 -13.84 -13.10
N ARG A 139 7.02 -14.48 -11.92
CA ARG A 139 7.62 -14.00 -10.66
C ARG A 139 7.75 -15.15 -9.65
N GLY A 140 8.49 -14.94 -8.58
CA GLY A 140 8.47 -15.80 -7.39
C GLY A 140 7.16 -15.64 -6.61
N VAL A 141 6.97 -16.40 -5.54
CA VAL A 141 5.82 -16.29 -4.63
C VAL A 141 5.74 -14.86 -4.05
N GLY A 142 4.54 -14.32 -3.90
CA GLY A 142 4.24 -12.99 -3.38
C GLY A 142 3.48 -12.11 -4.37
N THR A 143 3.46 -10.78 -4.16
CA THR A 143 2.71 -9.83 -4.99
C THR A 143 3.56 -8.62 -5.36
N THR A 144 3.42 -8.15 -6.59
CA THR A 144 3.91 -6.84 -7.05
C THR A 144 2.70 -6.05 -7.54
N ILE A 145 2.48 -4.88 -6.95
CA ILE A 145 1.45 -3.94 -7.38
C ILE A 145 2.14 -2.68 -7.90
N ARG A 146 1.82 -2.30 -9.14
CA ARG A 146 2.20 -1.03 -9.75
C ARG A 146 0.99 -0.15 -9.87
N VAL A 147 1.07 1.05 -9.31
CA VAL A 147 0.06 2.10 -9.45
C VAL A 147 0.70 3.21 -10.27
N CYS A 148 0.20 3.41 -11.48
CA CYS A 148 0.71 4.38 -12.43
C CYS A 148 -0.29 5.51 -12.63
N ASP A 149 0.22 6.72 -12.90
CA ASP A 149 -0.56 7.90 -13.27
C ASP A 149 -1.71 8.19 -12.30
N LEU A 150 -1.40 8.23 -11.00
CA LEU A 150 -2.38 8.48 -9.94
C LEU A 150 -3.16 9.77 -10.22
N PHE A 151 -4.49 9.70 -10.16
CA PHE A 151 -5.43 10.79 -10.45
C PHE A 151 -5.51 11.22 -11.93
N PHE A 152 -5.09 10.37 -12.88
CA PHE A 152 -5.13 10.70 -14.31
C PHE A 152 -6.54 11.10 -14.80
N ASN A 153 -7.58 10.52 -14.22
CA ASN A 153 -8.99 10.76 -14.55
C ASN A 153 -9.68 11.74 -13.57
N THR A 154 -8.96 12.28 -12.59
CA THR A 154 -9.49 13.21 -11.58
C THR A 154 -8.63 14.48 -11.48
N PRO A 155 -8.66 15.37 -12.53
CA PRO A 155 -7.77 16.55 -12.59
C PRO A 155 -7.95 17.53 -11.42
N ALA A 156 -9.14 17.58 -10.84
CA ALA A 156 -9.39 18.40 -9.66
C ALA A 156 -8.51 17.95 -8.47
N ARG A 157 -8.33 16.65 -8.28
CA ARG A 157 -7.47 16.10 -7.20
C ARG A 157 -5.99 16.34 -7.46
N MET A 158 -5.55 16.21 -8.72
CA MET A 158 -4.17 16.56 -9.09
C MET A 158 -3.79 17.98 -8.65
N LYS A 159 -4.72 18.94 -8.70
CA LYS A 159 -4.49 20.33 -8.29
C LYS A 159 -4.28 20.52 -6.78
N PHE A 160 -4.74 19.59 -5.97
CA PHE A 160 -4.56 19.64 -4.51
C PHE A 160 -3.26 19.00 -4.04
N LEU A 161 -2.59 18.22 -4.90
CA LEU A 161 -1.29 17.67 -4.58
C LEU A 161 -0.25 18.78 -4.46
N LYS A 162 0.69 18.58 -3.56
CA LYS A 162 1.88 19.43 -3.44
C LYS A 162 2.88 19.08 -4.56
N LYS A 163 4.05 19.72 -4.51
CA LYS A 163 5.16 19.40 -5.42
C LYS A 163 5.61 17.95 -5.18
N ASP A 164 6.10 17.27 -6.21
CA ASP A 164 6.58 15.88 -6.17
C ASP A 164 7.56 15.64 -5.01
N SER A 165 8.45 16.62 -4.76
CA SER A 165 9.38 16.52 -3.64
C SER A 165 8.69 16.45 -2.28
N SER A 166 7.59 17.19 -2.10
CA SER A 166 6.80 17.19 -0.86
C SER A 166 5.97 15.91 -0.73
N GLU A 167 5.31 15.47 -1.81
CA GLU A 167 4.57 14.21 -1.80
C GLU A 167 5.50 13.02 -1.52
N GLY A 168 6.68 13.00 -2.13
CA GLY A 168 7.69 11.99 -1.86
C GLY A 168 8.23 12.02 -0.42
N THR A 169 8.18 13.19 0.26
CA THR A 169 8.52 13.26 1.69
C THR A 169 7.43 12.64 2.55
N PHE A 170 6.15 12.89 2.26
CA PHE A 170 5.07 12.21 2.97
C PHE A 170 5.12 10.68 2.79
N VAL A 171 5.49 10.18 1.60
CA VAL A 171 5.72 8.75 1.41
C VAL A 171 6.89 8.27 2.26
N ALA A 172 8.00 9.01 2.30
CA ALA A 172 9.17 8.64 3.11
C ALA A 172 8.84 8.60 4.61
N ASP A 173 8.01 9.52 5.10
CA ASP A 173 7.54 9.54 6.50
C ASP A 173 6.71 8.29 6.82
N ILE A 174 5.75 7.91 5.95
CA ILE A 174 4.97 6.67 6.13
C ILE A 174 5.88 5.44 6.11
N MET A 175 6.79 5.37 5.13
CA MET A 175 7.76 4.29 5.03
C MET A 175 8.61 4.14 6.30
N GLY A 176 9.06 5.26 6.86
CA GLY A 176 9.84 5.29 8.11
C GLY A 176 9.03 4.78 9.29
N HIS A 177 7.78 5.25 9.46
CA HIS A 177 6.90 4.80 10.53
C HIS A 177 6.59 3.30 10.45
N VAL A 178 6.24 2.79 9.27
CA VAL A 178 5.96 1.37 9.07
C VAL A 178 7.21 0.51 9.33
N ALA A 179 8.37 0.93 8.82
CA ALA A 179 9.62 0.21 9.03
C ALA A 179 10.05 0.13 10.51
N LEU A 180 9.73 1.17 11.30
CA LEU A 180 10.01 1.19 12.75
C LEU A 180 8.99 0.38 13.54
N SER A 181 7.73 0.30 13.10
CA SER A 181 6.69 -0.49 13.77
C SER A 181 6.75 -1.99 13.44
N HIS A 182 7.47 -2.37 12.36
CA HIS A 182 7.64 -3.75 11.91
C HIS A 182 9.13 -4.09 11.68
N PRO A 183 9.95 -4.10 12.74
CA PRO A 183 11.38 -4.36 12.63
C PRO A 183 11.71 -5.80 12.16
N GLU A 184 10.73 -6.72 12.22
CA GLU A 184 10.82 -8.10 11.72
C GLU A 184 10.72 -8.21 10.19
N VAL A 185 10.31 -7.11 9.52
CA VAL A 185 10.20 -7.07 8.05
C VAL A 185 11.35 -6.26 7.47
N SER A 186 12.00 -6.80 6.44
CA SER A 186 13.00 -6.07 5.67
C SER A 186 12.33 -5.14 4.65
N PHE A 187 12.47 -3.84 4.83
CA PHE A 187 11.98 -2.82 3.90
C PHE A 187 13.11 -2.25 3.07
N LYS A 188 12.92 -2.22 1.75
CA LYS A 188 13.77 -1.52 0.81
C LYS A 188 13.01 -0.36 0.20
N PHE A 189 13.46 0.87 0.43
CA PHE A 189 12.82 2.07 -0.10
C PHE A 189 13.68 2.73 -1.17
N ILE A 190 13.09 2.94 -2.35
CA ILE A 190 13.71 3.57 -3.52
C ILE A 190 12.86 4.78 -3.90
N ARG A 191 13.48 5.94 -4.05
CA ARG A 191 12.84 7.17 -4.47
C ARG A 191 13.58 7.78 -5.66
N GLU A 192 12.89 8.06 -6.75
CA GLU A 192 13.46 8.61 -7.99
C GLU A 192 14.68 7.79 -8.47
N GLY A 193 14.56 6.45 -8.44
CA GLY A 193 15.62 5.53 -8.80
C GLY A 193 16.79 5.44 -7.82
N LYS A 194 16.77 6.17 -6.70
CA LYS A 194 17.83 6.18 -5.69
C LYS A 194 17.41 5.41 -4.44
N LEU A 195 18.24 4.47 -4.01
CA LEU A 195 18.05 3.78 -2.75
C LEU A 195 18.12 4.77 -1.58
N GLN A 196 17.09 4.81 -0.76
CA GLN A 196 17.04 5.63 0.45
C GLN A 196 17.58 4.85 1.64
N TYR A 197 17.04 3.66 1.89
CA TYR A 197 17.50 2.75 2.94
C TYR A 197 17.04 1.32 2.69
N VAL A 198 17.64 0.40 3.45
CA VAL A 198 17.21 -1.00 3.59
C VAL A 198 17.26 -1.34 5.08
N THR A 199 16.14 -1.80 5.65
CA THR A 199 16.12 -2.37 7.00
C THR A 199 16.44 -3.86 6.97
N PRO A 200 17.11 -4.41 8.00
CA PRO A 200 17.55 -5.82 7.95
C PRO A 200 16.41 -6.83 8.11
N GLY A 201 15.29 -6.46 8.79
CA GLY A 201 14.21 -7.42 9.10
C GLY A 201 14.61 -8.42 10.18
N ASP A 202 15.46 -8.02 11.11
CA ASP A 202 16.03 -8.87 12.18
C ASP A 202 15.21 -8.86 13.48
N GLY A 203 14.05 -8.19 13.49
CA GLY A 203 13.19 -8.04 14.66
C GLY A 203 13.70 -7.02 15.68
N GLN A 204 14.79 -6.30 15.40
CA GLN A 204 15.37 -5.34 16.33
C GLN A 204 15.02 -3.90 15.91
N LEU A 205 14.24 -3.22 16.75
CA LEU A 205 13.88 -1.82 16.52
C LEU A 205 15.11 -0.92 16.34
N ARG A 206 16.18 -1.17 17.09
CA ARG A 206 17.44 -0.41 17.00
C ARG A 206 18.09 -0.52 15.61
N SER A 207 18.08 -1.71 15.02
CA SER A 207 18.61 -1.93 13.65
C SER A 207 17.75 -1.21 12.61
N ALA A 208 16.44 -1.27 12.74
CA ALA A 208 15.50 -0.55 11.87
C ALA A 208 15.70 0.98 12.00
N ALA A 209 15.79 1.49 13.24
CA ALA A 209 16.02 2.91 13.52
C ALA A 209 17.37 3.39 12.93
N TYR A 210 18.41 2.58 13.03
CA TYR A 210 19.71 2.88 12.42
C TYR A 210 19.61 3.03 10.89
N ALA A 211 18.87 2.13 10.25
CA ALA A 211 18.70 2.15 8.80
C ALA A 211 17.86 3.35 8.32
N VAL A 212 16.77 3.68 9.04
CA VAL A 212 15.80 4.73 8.65
C VAL A 212 16.29 6.13 9.02
N LEU A 213 16.76 6.33 10.27
CA LEU A 213 17.09 7.63 10.83
C LEU A 213 18.58 7.99 10.67
N GLY A 214 19.40 7.03 10.29
CA GLY A 214 20.83 7.21 10.09
C GLY A 214 21.67 7.07 11.36
N ARG A 215 22.98 7.03 11.16
CA ARG A 215 23.97 6.69 12.19
C ARG A 215 24.05 7.70 13.32
N GLU A 216 23.91 8.99 13.02
CA GLU A 216 24.05 10.05 14.01
C GLU A 216 22.92 10.01 15.02
N PHE A 217 21.68 9.89 14.53
CA PHE A 217 20.50 9.82 15.38
C PHE A 217 20.50 8.57 16.27
N SER A 218 20.91 7.42 15.75
CA SER A 218 20.88 6.16 16.47
C SER A 218 21.95 6.04 17.61
N ARG A 219 22.96 6.92 17.61
CA ARG A 219 23.92 6.99 18.72
C ARG A 219 23.34 7.45 20.03
N ASP A 220 22.36 8.35 19.95
CA ASP A 220 21.76 9.00 21.12
C ASP A 220 20.45 8.32 21.57
N LEU A 221 20.08 7.21 20.90
CA LEU A 221 18.93 6.40 21.33
C LEU A 221 19.24 5.64 22.60
N VAL A 222 18.46 5.92 23.64
CA VAL A 222 18.46 5.19 24.90
C VAL A 222 17.23 4.28 24.92
N GLU A 223 17.46 3.00 25.16
CA GLU A 223 16.37 2.04 25.35
C GLU A 223 15.74 2.27 26.72
N VAL A 224 14.44 2.51 26.74
CA VAL A 224 13.68 2.73 27.97
C VAL A 224 12.69 1.59 28.14
N ASP A 225 13.00 0.66 29.02
CA ASP A 225 12.10 -0.39 29.45
C ASP A 225 11.02 0.21 30.35
N ASN A 226 9.73 -0.06 30.07
CA ASN A 226 8.57 0.35 30.84
C ASN A 226 8.17 1.83 30.79
N LEU A 227 7.83 2.36 29.64
CA LEU A 227 6.97 3.54 29.56
C LEU A 227 5.52 3.15 29.87
N SER A 228 5.10 3.32 31.12
CA SER A 228 3.68 3.30 31.49
C SER A 228 3.00 4.56 30.96
N LEU A 229 2.15 4.44 29.92
CA LEU A 229 1.34 5.53 29.36
C LEU A 229 0.14 5.94 30.26
N ILE A 230 0.16 5.60 31.55
CA ILE A 230 -0.97 5.83 32.48
C ILE A 230 -1.00 7.28 33.03
N HIS A 231 -0.03 8.13 32.70
CA HIS A 231 0.08 9.47 33.29
C HIS A 231 0.26 10.60 32.29
N ILE A 232 -0.60 10.63 31.23
CA ILE A 232 -0.82 11.84 30.45
C ILE A 232 -2.29 12.20 30.47
#